data_9f39db67a5bb6dc52a4b560fa22c4d23
#
_entry.id   9f39db67a5bb6dc52a4b560fa22c4d23
#
_cell.length_a   1.000
_cell.length_b   1.000
_cell.length_c   1.000
_cell.angle_alpha   90.00
_cell.angle_beta   90.00
_cell.angle_gamma   90.00
#
_symmetry.space_group_name_H-M   'P 1'
#
loop_
_entity.id
_entity.type
_entity.pdbx_description
1 polymer ?
#
loop_
_entity_poly.entity_id
_entity_poly.type
_entity_poly.pdbx_seq_one_letter_code
_entity_poly.pdbx_strand_id
1 'polypeptide(L)'
;MIKRLSATAAAIGLSTILAGCLTVSVPEGQFFYPDTRGKAEKLILAPGPAIPGAEVLSLPFAGGAVAATRVRTGRADAPLILYCGGNLFRRGVSGAQVAAELAPFGDVLMFDYPGSGDTPGQASFATYRNAGEVIAATARAQADAEGRRLIAWGHSLGGPICAEAARVIRADALVLEATTPTARAAVDSMVGLWRPIVRVQLAEPLTTVDVPATLDGYSGKVVVLEASRDTTLPPVLSRKLAHDLRARGVNVERLVFARADHGDIPSQPDFATRVGPALN
;
A
#
# COMPACT_ATOMS: atom_id res chain seq x y z
N MET A 1 15.32 -14.19 1.20
CA MET A 1 16.51 -14.76 0.50
C MET A 1 16.13 -15.03 -0.94
N ILE A 2 16.28 -14.03 -1.81
CA ILE A 2 15.90 -14.10 -3.24
C ILE A 2 17.05 -14.78 -3.98
N LYS A 3 16.81 -15.94 -4.58
CA LYS A 3 17.78 -16.66 -5.40
C LYS A 3 18.13 -15.84 -6.65
N ARG A 4 19.41 -15.59 -6.83
CA ARG A 4 19.99 -14.97 -8.03
C ARG A 4 19.69 -15.87 -9.22
N LEU A 5 19.06 -15.34 -10.26
CA LEU A 5 18.95 -15.96 -11.57
C LEU A 5 20.34 -16.04 -12.22
N SER A 6 20.83 -17.23 -12.41
CA SER A 6 22.06 -17.52 -13.11
C SER A 6 21.89 -17.20 -14.60
N ALA A 7 22.66 -16.28 -15.11
CA ALA A 7 22.76 -15.99 -16.52
C ALA A 7 23.56 -17.10 -17.22
N THR A 8 22.91 -17.93 -18.01
CA THR A 8 23.58 -18.79 -18.99
C THR A 8 23.85 -17.97 -20.25
N ALA A 9 25.08 -17.57 -20.44
CA ALA A 9 25.54 -16.90 -21.64
C ALA A 9 25.60 -17.92 -22.79
N ALA A 10 24.69 -17.79 -23.76
CA ALA A 10 24.82 -18.41 -25.08
C ALA A 10 25.46 -17.39 -26.00
N ALA A 11 26.65 -17.70 -26.50
CA ALA A 11 27.35 -16.93 -27.53
C ALA A 11 26.56 -17.01 -28.85
N ILE A 12 26.00 -15.86 -29.30
CA ILE A 12 25.42 -15.70 -30.62
C ILE A 12 26.20 -14.61 -31.35
N GLY A 13 26.59 -14.96 -32.56
CA GLY A 13 27.51 -14.23 -33.41
C GLY A 13 27.10 -12.79 -33.73
N LEU A 14 28.11 -12.02 -34.01
CA LEU A 14 28.12 -10.62 -34.41
C LEU A 14 27.30 -10.46 -35.71
N SER A 15 26.06 -9.96 -35.63
CA SER A 15 25.25 -9.52 -36.75
C SER A 15 24.55 -8.25 -36.33
N THR A 16 24.88 -7.14 -36.96
CA THR A 16 24.22 -5.84 -37.02
C THR A 16 23.11 -5.59 -36.00
N ILE A 17 23.44 -4.94 -34.89
CA ILE A 17 22.48 -4.45 -33.93
C ILE A 17 21.78 -3.25 -34.58
N LEU A 18 20.63 -3.49 -35.24
CA LEU A 18 19.60 -2.46 -35.34
C LEU A 18 19.16 -2.18 -33.90
N ALA A 19 19.34 -0.94 -33.45
CA ALA A 19 18.96 -0.46 -32.13
C ALA A 19 17.43 -0.49 -31.97
N GLY A 20 16.88 -1.68 -31.80
CA GLY A 20 15.51 -1.88 -31.35
C GLY A 20 15.46 -1.86 -29.85
N CYS A 21 14.88 -0.83 -29.21
CA CYS A 21 14.60 -0.87 -27.79
C CYS A 21 13.79 -2.15 -27.46
N LEU A 22 14.27 -2.95 -26.53
CA LEU A 22 13.52 -4.10 -26.04
C LEU A 22 12.24 -3.60 -25.36
N THR A 23 11.08 -3.95 -25.89
CA THR A 23 9.81 -3.61 -25.25
C THR A 23 9.36 -4.75 -24.36
N VAL A 24 9.16 -4.44 -23.08
CA VAL A 24 8.66 -5.37 -22.06
C VAL A 24 7.29 -4.92 -21.63
N SER A 25 6.27 -5.77 -21.81
CA SER A 25 4.91 -5.50 -21.32
C SER A 25 4.77 -5.99 -19.87
N VAL A 26 4.26 -5.13 -19.02
CA VAL A 26 3.98 -5.43 -17.61
C VAL A 26 2.47 -5.55 -17.44
N PRO A 27 1.93 -6.78 -17.36
CA PRO A 27 0.52 -7.00 -17.11
C PRO A 27 0.14 -6.61 -15.69
N GLU A 28 -1.11 -6.23 -15.48
CA GLU A 28 -1.65 -5.82 -14.18
C GLU A 28 -1.41 -6.89 -13.10
N GLY A 29 -1.62 -8.17 -13.42
CA GLY A 29 -1.47 -9.27 -12.48
C GLY A 29 -0.08 -9.41 -11.84
N GLN A 30 0.96 -8.79 -12.41
CA GLN A 30 2.29 -8.79 -11.80
C GLN A 30 2.38 -7.90 -10.54
N PHE A 31 1.46 -6.95 -10.40
CA PHE A 31 1.42 -6.06 -9.24
C PHE A 31 0.75 -6.68 -8.02
N PHE A 32 0.00 -7.78 -8.21
CA PHE A 32 -0.77 -8.40 -7.13
C PHE A 32 -0.18 -9.74 -6.72
N TYR A 33 -0.33 -10.04 -5.44
CA TYR A 33 0.09 -11.30 -4.85
C TYR A 33 -1.09 -12.01 -4.14
N PRO A 34 -2.14 -12.41 -4.90
CA PRO A 34 -3.26 -13.15 -4.33
C PRO A 34 -2.82 -14.53 -3.82
N ASP A 35 -3.67 -15.18 -3.02
CA ASP A 35 -3.34 -16.46 -2.40
C ASP A 35 -3.09 -17.58 -3.43
N THR A 36 -3.73 -17.51 -4.59
CA THR A 36 -3.47 -18.43 -5.71
C THR A 36 -2.02 -18.34 -6.20
N ARG A 37 -1.49 -17.12 -6.34
CA ARG A 37 -0.08 -16.90 -6.70
C ARG A 37 0.85 -17.34 -5.57
N GLY A 38 0.52 -16.99 -4.32
CA GLY A 38 1.28 -17.43 -3.15
C GLY A 38 1.42 -18.95 -3.10
N LYS A 39 0.33 -19.68 -3.30
CA LYS A 39 0.34 -21.14 -3.37
C LYS A 39 1.19 -21.67 -4.53
N ALA A 40 1.08 -21.07 -5.72
CA ALA A 40 1.86 -21.47 -6.90
C ALA A 40 3.36 -21.27 -6.68
N GLU A 41 3.76 -20.20 -6.02
CA GLU A 41 5.16 -19.88 -5.69
C GLU A 41 5.63 -20.50 -4.36
N LYS A 42 4.80 -21.33 -3.73
CA LYS A 42 5.08 -22.02 -2.46
C LYS A 42 5.41 -21.05 -1.31
N LEU A 43 4.81 -19.85 -1.34
CA LEU A 43 4.90 -18.90 -0.25
C LEU A 43 4.00 -19.37 0.91
N ILE A 44 4.60 -19.62 2.05
CA ILE A 44 3.87 -19.99 3.26
C ILE A 44 3.62 -18.71 4.07
N LEU A 45 2.36 -18.32 4.12
CA LEU A 45 1.88 -17.28 5.04
C LEU A 45 1.31 -17.98 6.27
N ALA A 46 2.12 -18.13 7.31
CA ALA A 46 1.67 -18.74 8.55
C ALA A 46 0.60 -17.88 9.21
N PRO A 47 -0.50 -18.46 9.74
CA PRO A 47 -1.48 -17.71 10.50
C PRO A 47 -0.84 -16.96 11.66
N GLY A 48 -1.22 -15.71 11.81
CA GLY A 48 -0.84 -14.88 12.95
C GLY A 48 -1.66 -15.20 14.20
N PRO A 49 -1.32 -14.60 15.33
CA PRO A 49 -2.10 -14.77 16.56
C PRO A 49 -3.50 -14.16 16.41
N ALA A 50 -4.48 -14.75 17.09
CA ALA A 50 -5.80 -14.17 17.21
C ALA A 50 -5.74 -12.80 17.93
N ILE A 51 -6.61 -11.88 17.54
CA ILE A 51 -6.71 -10.57 18.17
C ILE A 51 -7.89 -10.61 19.16
N PRO A 52 -7.64 -10.62 20.46
CA PRO A 52 -8.71 -10.65 21.46
C PRO A 52 -9.63 -9.44 21.33
N GLY A 53 -10.95 -9.68 21.37
CA GLY A 53 -11.93 -8.60 21.29
C GLY A 53 -12.05 -7.92 19.91
N ALA A 54 -11.43 -8.48 18.88
CA ALA A 54 -11.57 -7.95 17.52
C ALA A 54 -13.00 -8.20 16.99
N GLU A 55 -13.58 -7.18 16.39
CA GLU A 55 -14.86 -7.24 15.68
C GLU A 55 -14.61 -7.66 14.23
N VAL A 56 -15.18 -8.80 13.83
CA VAL A 56 -15.09 -9.29 12.45
C VAL A 56 -16.29 -8.78 11.68
N LEU A 57 -16.03 -8.21 10.52
CA LEU A 57 -17.04 -7.64 9.62
C LEU A 57 -17.00 -8.35 8.28
N SER A 58 -18.17 -8.49 7.67
CA SER A 58 -18.36 -9.02 6.32
C SER A 58 -19.21 -8.02 5.55
N LEU A 59 -18.61 -7.30 4.61
CA LEU A 59 -19.21 -6.15 3.94
C LEU A 59 -19.51 -6.50 2.49
N PRO A 60 -20.78 -6.46 2.05
CA PRO A 60 -21.15 -6.78 0.67
C PRO A 60 -20.42 -5.89 -0.36
N PHE A 61 -19.88 -6.49 -1.41
CA PHE A 61 -19.37 -5.79 -2.58
C PHE A 61 -19.65 -6.61 -3.85
N ALA A 62 -19.39 -6.06 -5.03
CA ALA A 62 -19.74 -6.69 -6.31
C ALA A 62 -19.10 -8.08 -6.56
N GLY A 63 -18.05 -8.45 -5.84
CA GLY A 63 -17.37 -9.76 -5.93
C GLY A 63 -17.71 -10.75 -4.81
N GLY A 64 -18.69 -10.40 -3.92
CA GLY A 64 -19.01 -11.21 -2.74
C GLY A 64 -19.06 -10.37 -1.46
N ALA A 65 -18.19 -10.63 -0.51
CA ALA A 65 -18.06 -9.82 0.71
C ALA A 65 -16.60 -9.53 1.03
N VAL A 66 -16.29 -8.27 1.36
CA VAL A 66 -15.00 -7.87 1.90
C VAL A 66 -14.94 -8.29 3.36
N ALA A 67 -13.97 -9.11 3.69
CA ALA A 67 -13.69 -9.48 5.06
C ALA A 67 -12.82 -8.41 5.73
N ALA A 68 -13.31 -7.87 6.85
CA ALA A 68 -12.64 -6.83 7.60
C ALA A 68 -12.58 -7.16 9.10
N THR A 69 -11.69 -6.48 9.79
CA THR A 69 -11.53 -6.61 11.24
C THR A 69 -11.34 -5.23 11.84
N ARG A 70 -12.13 -4.89 12.86
CA ARG A 70 -11.93 -3.71 13.69
C ARG A 70 -11.32 -4.12 15.02
N VAL A 71 -10.25 -3.42 15.40
CA VAL A 71 -9.57 -3.59 16.68
C VAL A 71 -9.67 -2.29 17.45
N ARG A 72 -10.23 -2.34 18.65
CA ARG A 72 -10.43 -1.17 19.52
C ARG A 72 -9.31 -1.07 20.56
N THR A 73 -8.81 0.13 20.75
CA THR A 73 -7.81 0.43 21.78
C THR A 73 -8.42 0.62 23.18
N GLY A 74 -9.75 0.73 23.25
CA GLY A 74 -10.46 1.07 24.48
C GLY A 74 -10.45 2.56 24.85
N ARG A 75 -9.78 3.41 24.09
CA ARG A 75 -9.78 4.87 24.27
C ARG A 75 -10.97 5.49 23.56
N ALA A 76 -11.79 6.26 24.29
CA ALA A 76 -13.02 6.82 23.74
C ALA A 76 -12.78 7.88 22.65
N ASP A 77 -11.68 8.63 22.76
CA ASP A 77 -11.28 9.73 21.88
C ASP A 77 -10.29 9.32 20.76
N ALA A 78 -9.90 8.04 20.74
CA ALA A 78 -8.95 7.57 19.73
C ALA A 78 -9.50 7.73 18.32
N PRO A 79 -8.70 8.24 17.36
CA PRO A 79 -9.09 8.21 15.94
C PRO A 79 -9.43 6.80 15.46
N LEU A 80 -10.24 6.69 14.41
CA LEU A 80 -10.36 5.45 13.65
C LEU A 80 -9.33 5.48 12.51
N ILE A 81 -8.56 4.42 12.38
CA ILE A 81 -7.58 4.23 11.32
C ILE A 81 -8.13 3.22 10.33
N LEU A 82 -8.36 3.66 9.08
CA LEU A 82 -8.58 2.76 7.97
C LEU A 82 -7.21 2.31 7.43
N TYR A 83 -6.87 1.04 7.60
CA TYR A 83 -5.62 0.48 7.14
C TYR A 83 -5.77 -0.27 5.82
N CYS A 84 -5.06 0.19 4.79
CA CYS A 84 -4.91 -0.47 3.50
C CYS A 84 -3.55 -1.17 3.45
N GLY A 85 -3.54 -2.48 3.58
CA GLY A 85 -2.32 -3.27 3.66
C GLY A 85 -1.51 -3.33 2.37
N GLY A 86 -0.26 -3.75 2.49
CA GLY A 86 0.60 -4.05 1.35
C GLY A 86 0.21 -5.37 0.65
N ASN A 87 0.94 -5.70 -0.38
CA ASN A 87 0.62 -6.82 -1.28
C ASN A 87 0.55 -8.21 -0.59
N LEU A 88 1.32 -8.41 0.47
CA LEU A 88 1.32 -9.66 1.25
C LEU A 88 0.49 -9.58 2.53
N PHE A 89 -0.16 -8.45 2.79
CA PHE A 89 -0.99 -8.30 3.98
C PHE A 89 -2.22 -9.23 3.91
N ARG A 90 -2.45 -9.95 5.00
CA ARG A 90 -3.67 -10.72 5.30
C ARG A 90 -4.02 -10.47 6.76
N ARG A 91 -5.29 -10.18 7.05
CA ARG A 91 -5.76 -9.97 8.43
C ARG A 91 -5.39 -11.13 9.35
N GLY A 92 -5.59 -12.38 8.87
CA GLY A 92 -5.28 -13.58 9.60
C GLY A 92 -3.79 -13.91 9.73
N VAL A 93 -2.91 -13.16 9.08
CA VAL A 93 -1.45 -13.36 9.12
C VAL A 93 -0.77 -12.22 9.89
N SER A 94 -0.95 -10.99 9.44
CA SER A 94 -0.25 -9.81 9.98
C SER A 94 -1.15 -8.87 10.76
N GLY A 95 -2.46 -9.14 10.85
CA GLY A 95 -3.42 -8.22 11.45
C GLY A 95 -3.14 -7.90 12.91
N ALA A 96 -2.73 -8.88 13.71
CA ALA A 96 -2.39 -8.67 15.12
C ALA A 96 -1.16 -7.75 15.27
N GLN A 97 -0.15 -7.92 14.41
CA GLN A 97 1.03 -7.07 14.39
C GLN A 97 0.65 -5.63 14.03
N VAL A 98 -0.08 -5.44 12.93
CA VAL A 98 -0.54 -4.10 12.49
C VAL A 98 -1.39 -3.42 13.57
N ALA A 99 -2.31 -4.16 14.20
CA ALA A 99 -3.11 -3.62 15.29
C ALA A 99 -2.26 -3.14 16.47
N ALA A 100 -1.23 -3.88 16.85
CA ALA A 100 -0.31 -3.50 17.93
C ALA A 100 0.55 -2.28 17.56
N GLU A 101 1.07 -2.25 16.33
CA GLU A 101 1.89 -1.15 15.81
C GLU A 101 1.13 0.17 15.70
N LEU A 102 -0.15 0.12 15.32
CA LEU A 102 -0.99 1.30 15.13
C LEU A 102 -1.83 1.68 16.37
N ALA A 103 -1.89 0.82 17.38
CA ALA A 103 -2.61 1.09 18.64
C ALA A 103 -2.25 2.43 19.31
N PRO A 104 -1.01 2.94 19.26
CA PRO A 104 -0.69 4.25 19.81
C PRO A 104 -1.47 5.40 19.16
N PHE A 105 -1.90 5.24 17.91
CA PHE A 105 -2.54 6.31 17.12
C PHE A 105 -4.06 6.19 17.08
N GLY A 106 -4.65 5.00 17.18
CA GLY A 106 -6.09 4.83 17.10
C GLY A 106 -6.59 3.40 17.07
N ASP A 107 -7.91 3.26 16.97
CA ASP A 107 -8.57 2.01 16.63
C ASP A 107 -8.26 1.67 15.18
N VAL A 108 -8.12 0.39 14.83
CA VAL A 108 -7.73 -0.02 13.48
C VAL A 108 -8.85 -0.80 12.81
N LEU A 109 -9.29 -0.35 11.64
CA LEU A 109 -10.15 -1.09 10.73
C LEU A 109 -9.29 -1.53 9.53
N MET A 110 -9.09 -2.83 9.40
CA MET A 110 -8.29 -3.45 8.34
C MET A 110 -9.10 -4.47 7.55
N PHE A 111 -8.72 -4.76 6.33
CA PHE A 111 -9.45 -5.67 5.44
C PHE A 111 -8.52 -6.51 4.56
N ASP A 112 -9.03 -7.63 4.05
CA ASP A 112 -8.37 -8.42 3.04
C ASP A 112 -8.79 -7.96 1.65
N TYR A 113 -7.83 -7.87 0.73
CA TYR A 113 -8.14 -7.58 -0.68
C TYR A 113 -8.78 -8.78 -1.39
N PRO A 114 -9.58 -8.55 -2.44
CA PRO A 114 -10.12 -9.63 -3.27
C PRO A 114 -9.07 -10.63 -3.75
N GLY A 115 -9.32 -11.92 -3.56
CA GLY A 115 -8.40 -13.01 -3.85
C GLY A 115 -7.33 -13.26 -2.77
N SER A 116 -7.48 -12.65 -1.60
CA SER A 116 -6.54 -12.75 -0.48
C SER A 116 -7.27 -12.93 0.84
N GLY A 117 -6.70 -13.78 1.72
CA GLY A 117 -7.29 -14.07 3.03
C GLY A 117 -8.73 -14.56 2.92
N ASP A 118 -9.64 -13.92 3.65
CA ASP A 118 -11.05 -14.31 3.67
C ASP A 118 -11.93 -13.54 2.66
N THR A 119 -11.35 -12.67 1.82
CA THR A 119 -12.09 -11.95 0.78
C THR A 119 -12.01 -12.69 -0.55
N PRO A 120 -13.14 -13.24 -1.06
CA PRO A 120 -13.17 -13.93 -2.35
C PRO A 120 -12.95 -12.98 -3.52
N GLY A 121 -12.79 -13.55 -4.72
CA GLY A 121 -12.70 -12.80 -5.97
C GLY A 121 -11.31 -12.83 -6.61
N GLN A 122 -11.13 -12.01 -7.63
CA GLN A 122 -9.88 -11.90 -8.38
C GLN A 122 -9.14 -10.60 -8.05
N ALA A 123 -7.82 -10.67 -7.97
CA ALA A 123 -6.98 -9.52 -7.75
C ALA A 123 -6.87 -8.68 -9.03
N SER A 124 -7.30 -7.42 -8.96
CA SER A 124 -7.12 -6.38 -9.99
C SER A 124 -7.20 -5.01 -9.32
N PHE A 125 -6.74 -3.95 -9.96
CA PHE A 125 -6.94 -2.59 -9.43
C PHE A 125 -8.42 -2.25 -9.30
N ALA A 126 -9.26 -2.65 -10.24
CA ALA A 126 -10.70 -2.41 -10.19
C ALA A 126 -11.34 -3.07 -8.96
N THR A 127 -11.04 -4.34 -8.68
CA THR A 127 -11.60 -5.04 -7.52
C THR A 127 -11.03 -4.52 -6.21
N TYR A 128 -9.75 -4.12 -6.16
CA TYR A 128 -9.13 -3.54 -4.97
C TYR A 128 -9.71 -2.15 -4.66
N ARG A 129 -9.95 -1.31 -5.69
CA ARG A 129 -10.64 -0.03 -5.53
C ARG A 129 -12.05 -0.21 -4.99
N ASN A 130 -12.84 -1.10 -5.61
CA ASN A 130 -14.20 -1.37 -5.17
C ASN A 130 -14.26 -1.85 -3.71
N ALA A 131 -13.35 -2.75 -3.31
CA ALA A 131 -13.24 -3.17 -1.92
C ALA A 131 -12.80 -2.00 -1.03
N GLY A 132 -11.84 -1.19 -1.48
CA GLY A 132 -11.40 0.03 -0.80
C GLY A 132 -12.52 1.04 -0.59
N GLU A 133 -13.41 1.25 -1.56
CA GLU A 133 -14.57 2.13 -1.45
C GLU A 133 -15.57 1.64 -0.41
N VAL A 134 -15.88 0.34 -0.41
CA VAL A 134 -16.82 -0.25 0.56
C VAL A 134 -16.30 -0.11 1.99
N ILE A 135 -15.04 -0.44 2.22
CA ILE A 135 -14.44 -0.34 3.56
C ILE A 135 -14.27 1.11 3.99
N ALA A 136 -13.96 2.03 3.05
CA ALA A 136 -13.86 3.45 3.32
C ALA A 136 -15.20 4.06 3.76
N ALA A 137 -16.29 3.74 3.05
CA ALA A 137 -17.63 4.16 3.43
C ALA A 137 -18.01 3.66 4.84
N THR A 138 -17.66 2.41 5.15
CA THR A 138 -17.87 1.83 6.48
C THR A 138 -17.03 2.57 7.55
N ALA A 139 -15.75 2.85 7.27
CA ALA A 139 -14.88 3.60 8.16
C ALA A 139 -15.43 5.01 8.45
N ARG A 140 -15.91 5.71 7.42
CA ARG A 140 -16.49 7.05 7.58
C ARG A 140 -17.76 6.99 8.43
N ALA A 141 -18.67 6.07 8.12
CA ALA A 141 -19.92 5.91 8.88
C ALA A 141 -19.65 5.59 10.37
N GLN A 142 -18.68 4.72 10.66
CA GLN A 142 -18.32 4.40 12.04
C GLN A 142 -17.67 5.59 12.76
N ALA A 143 -16.75 6.31 12.09
CA ALA A 143 -16.10 7.48 12.66
C ALA A 143 -17.11 8.60 12.96
N ASP A 144 -18.06 8.85 12.05
CA ASP A 144 -19.12 9.84 12.24
C ASP A 144 -20.07 9.47 13.40
N ALA A 145 -20.51 8.21 13.44
CA ALA A 145 -21.40 7.73 14.51
C ALA A 145 -20.75 7.83 15.90
N GLU A 146 -19.42 7.72 15.97
CA GLU A 146 -18.65 7.78 17.21
C GLU A 146 -18.04 9.17 17.48
N GLY A 147 -18.23 10.15 16.58
CA GLY A 147 -17.66 11.50 16.68
C GLY A 147 -16.13 11.53 16.66
N ARG A 148 -15.51 10.61 15.91
CA ARG A 148 -14.04 10.41 15.89
C ARG A 148 -13.40 10.96 14.63
N ARG A 149 -12.16 11.38 14.76
CA ARG A 149 -11.29 11.64 13.60
C ARG A 149 -11.05 10.35 12.83
N LEU A 150 -10.91 10.48 11.50
CA LEU A 150 -10.63 9.37 10.60
C LEU A 150 -9.28 9.55 9.92
N ILE A 151 -8.40 8.60 10.10
CA ILE A 151 -7.07 8.55 9.48
C ILE A 151 -7.07 7.41 8.46
N ALA A 152 -6.66 7.67 7.23
CA ALA A 152 -6.37 6.63 6.27
C ALA A 152 -4.87 6.29 6.33
N TRP A 153 -4.51 5.00 6.29
CA TRP A 153 -3.13 4.54 6.37
C TRP A 153 -2.85 3.48 5.31
N GLY A 154 -2.07 3.85 4.30
CA GLY A 154 -1.74 2.95 3.19
C GLY A 154 -0.28 2.55 3.19
N HIS A 155 0.01 1.25 3.30
CA HIS A 155 1.33 0.68 3.20
C HIS A 155 1.58 0.10 1.80
N SER A 156 2.69 0.46 1.15
CA SER A 156 3.13 -0.13 -0.12
C SER A 156 2.02 -0.05 -1.20
N LEU A 157 1.54 -1.19 -1.71
CA LEU A 157 0.40 -1.30 -2.64
C LEU A 157 -0.88 -0.64 -2.09
N GLY A 158 -1.07 -0.66 -0.79
CA GLY A 158 -2.20 0.00 -0.13
C GLY A 158 -2.17 1.53 -0.21
N GLY A 159 -1.02 2.13 -0.52
CA GLY A 159 -0.89 3.58 -0.63
C GLY A 159 -1.85 4.22 -1.64
N PRO A 160 -1.84 3.82 -2.92
CA PRO A 160 -2.80 4.29 -3.92
C PRO A 160 -4.26 4.06 -3.54
N ILE A 161 -4.58 2.88 -3.01
CA ILE A 161 -5.95 2.53 -2.59
C ILE A 161 -6.42 3.44 -1.44
N CYS A 162 -5.58 3.63 -0.42
CA CYS A 162 -5.89 4.53 0.68
C CYS A 162 -5.93 6.01 0.27
N ALA A 163 -5.15 6.43 -0.71
CA ALA A 163 -5.22 7.80 -1.23
C ALA A 163 -6.58 8.09 -1.88
N GLU A 164 -7.07 7.17 -2.71
CA GLU A 164 -8.42 7.26 -3.30
C GLU A 164 -9.50 7.27 -2.20
N ALA A 165 -9.42 6.32 -1.26
CA ALA A 165 -10.32 6.26 -0.12
C ALA A 165 -10.31 7.56 0.67
N ALA A 166 -9.15 8.04 1.11
CA ALA A 166 -9.01 9.26 1.93
C ALA A 166 -9.65 10.49 1.28
N ARG A 167 -9.47 10.65 -0.03
CA ARG A 167 -10.08 11.75 -0.79
C ARG A 167 -11.60 11.66 -0.80
N VAL A 168 -12.16 10.46 -1.08
CA VAL A 168 -13.61 10.26 -1.21
C VAL A 168 -14.31 10.47 0.15
N ILE A 169 -13.78 9.87 1.21
CA ILE A 169 -14.36 9.95 2.55
C ILE A 169 -13.91 11.17 3.34
N ARG A 170 -13.11 12.04 2.76
CA ARG A 170 -12.54 13.24 3.42
C ARG A 170 -11.91 12.89 4.76
N ALA A 171 -10.98 11.93 4.74
CA ALA A 171 -10.22 11.58 5.94
C ALA A 171 -9.47 12.80 6.47
N ASP A 172 -9.34 12.93 7.80
CA ASP A 172 -8.69 14.06 8.46
C ASP A 172 -7.17 14.05 8.24
N ALA A 173 -6.59 12.85 8.08
CA ALA A 173 -5.19 12.65 7.71
C ALA A 173 -5.01 11.40 6.84
N LEU A 174 -3.93 11.39 6.08
CA LEU A 174 -3.50 10.25 5.26
C LEU A 174 -2.03 9.95 5.52
N VAL A 175 -1.73 8.71 5.89
CA VAL A 175 -0.36 8.21 5.97
C VAL A 175 -0.06 7.36 4.73
N LEU A 176 1.04 7.66 4.06
CA LEU A 176 1.56 6.95 2.90
C LEU A 176 2.90 6.34 3.27
N GLU A 177 2.89 5.06 3.63
CA GLU A 177 4.05 4.34 4.14
C GLU A 177 4.72 3.50 3.05
N ALA A 178 6.01 3.73 2.81
CA ALA A 178 6.84 2.95 1.88
C ALA A 178 6.15 2.69 0.53
N THR A 179 5.59 3.73 -0.09
CA THR A 179 4.79 3.63 -1.32
C THR A 179 5.35 4.47 -2.47
N THR A 180 4.69 4.45 -3.61
CA THR A 180 5.13 5.07 -4.86
C THR A 180 4.16 6.17 -5.32
N PRO A 181 4.64 7.23 -6.00
CA PRO A 181 3.75 8.23 -6.59
C PRO A 181 2.88 7.67 -7.71
N THR A 182 3.44 6.79 -8.56
CA THR A 182 2.75 6.21 -9.71
C THR A 182 3.23 4.77 -9.95
N ALA A 183 2.42 3.94 -10.60
CA ALA A 183 2.89 2.61 -11.01
C ALA A 183 4.06 2.70 -11.99
N ARG A 184 4.08 3.72 -12.86
CA ARG A 184 5.20 4.01 -13.76
C ARG A 184 6.50 4.23 -13.00
N ALA A 185 6.48 5.07 -11.96
CA ALA A 185 7.66 5.35 -11.16
C ALA A 185 8.21 4.09 -10.45
N ALA A 186 7.31 3.24 -9.93
CA ALA A 186 7.70 1.96 -9.33
C ALA A 186 8.41 1.07 -10.35
N VAL A 187 7.84 0.86 -11.53
CA VAL A 187 8.43 0.03 -12.58
C VAL A 187 9.75 0.62 -13.09
N ASP A 188 9.79 1.92 -13.30
CA ASP A 188 11.01 2.61 -13.74
C ASP A 188 12.15 2.44 -12.72
N SER A 189 11.85 2.41 -11.43
CA SER A 189 12.84 2.15 -10.38
C SER A 189 13.39 0.72 -10.43
N MET A 190 12.54 -0.26 -10.79
CA MET A 190 12.94 -1.67 -10.93
C MET A 190 13.80 -1.91 -12.17
N VAL A 191 13.50 -1.22 -13.28
CA VAL A 191 14.29 -1.28 -14.52
C VAL A 191 15.67 -0.63 -14.34
N GLY A 192 15.76 0.41 -13.52
CA GLY A 192 17.01 1.04 -13.11
C GLY A 192 17.89 1.49 -14.31
N LEU A 193 19.13 1.03 -14.36
CA LEU A 193 20.10 1.40 -15.39
C LEU A 193 19.76 0.89 -16.80
N TRP A 194 18.86 -0.07 -16.94
CA TRP A 194 18.42 -0.60 -18.24
C TRP A 194 17.41 0.29 -18.98
N ARG A 195 16.91 1.37 -18.34
CA ARG A 195 15.91 2.29 -18.93
C ARG A 195 16.27 2.83 -20.33
N PRO A 196 17.54 3.09 -20.67
CA PRO A 196 17.86 3.57 -22.02
C PRO A 196 17.59 2.56 -23.15
N ILE A 197 17.62 1.26 -22.83
CA ILE A 197 17.47 0.16 -23.80
C ILE A 197 16.22 -0.68 -23.60
N VAL A 198 15.51 -0.53 -22.48
CA VAL A 198 14.27 -1.24 -22.18
C VAL A 198 13.11 -0.25 -22.13
N ARG A 199 12.20 -0.39 -23.08
CA ARG A 199 10.91 0.31 -23.06
C ARG A 199 9.88 -0.54 -22.30
N VAL A 200 9.36 -0.04 -21.20
CA VAL A 200 8.30 -0.72 -20.45
C VAL A 200 6.94 -0.20 -20.89
N GLN A 201 6.06 -1.11 -21.28
CA GLN A 201 4.64 -0.85 -21.54
C GLN A 201 3.83 -1.40 -20.38
N LEU A 202 3.14 -0.51 -19.67
CA LEU A 202 2.22 -0.87 -18.60
C LEU A 202 0.85 -1.23 -19.15
N ALA A 203 0.19 -2.21 -18.54
CA ALA A 203 -1.24 -2.42 -18.76
C ALA A 203 -2.03 -1.17 -18.40
N GLU A 204 -3.13 -0.93 -19.11
CA GLU A 204 -3.95 0.29 -18.99
C GLU A 204 -4.35 0.58 -17.52
N PRO A 205 -4.86 -0.38 -16.70
CA PRO A 205 -5.22 -0.09 -15.32
C PRO A 205 -4.07 0.45 -14.46
N LEU A 206 -2.83 0.05 -14.76
CA LEU A 206 -1.64 0.54 -14.05
C LEU A 206 -1.33 2.00 -14.38
N THR A 207 -1.68 2.46 -15.58
CA THR A 207 -1.42 3.85 -16.00
C THR A 207 -2.28 4.86 -15.27
N THR A 208 -3.39 4.42 -14.68
CA THR A 208 -4.30 5.27 -13.89
C THR A 208 -3.83 5.50 -12.45
N VAL A 209 -2.81 4.77 -11.99
CA VAL A 209 -2.26 4.92 -10.64
C VAL A 209 -1.39 6.17 -10.57
N ASP A 210 -1.94 7.25 -10.02
CA ASP A 210 -1.28 8.54 -9.81
C ASP A 210 -1.74 9.15 -8.48
N VAL A 211 -1.00 8.88 -7.41
CA VAL A 211 -1.33 9.32 -6.05
C VAL A 211 -1.34 10.84 -5.93
N PRO A 212 -0.36 11.59 -6.49
CA PRO A 212 -0.41 13.06 -6.49
C PRO A 212 -1.66 13.61 -7.18
N ALA A 213 -2.02 13.09 -8.37
CA ALA A 213 -3.24 13.56 -9.06
C ALA A 213 -4.52 13.16 -8.32
N THR A 214 -4.55 11.98 -7.73
CA THR A 214 -5.67 11.52 -6.89
C THR A 214 -5.94 12.47 -5.73
N LEU A 215 -4.91 13.08 -5.14
CA LEU A 215 -5.02 13.95 -3.98
C LEU A 215 -5.15 15.44 -4.34
N ASP A 216 -5.40 15.78 -5.60
CA ASP A 216 -5.72 17.17 -5.97
C ASP A 216 -6.94 17.67 -5.18
N GLY A 217 -6.76 18.80 -4.47
CA GLY A 217 -7.79 19.40 -3.61
C GLY A 217 -8.06 18.64 -2.31
N TYR A 218 -7.26 17.64 -1.95
CA TYR A 218 -7.36 17.00 -0.63
C TYR A 218 -6.92 17.98 0.46
N SER A 219 -7.81 18.21 1.44
CA SER A 219 -7.62 19.20 2.51
C SER A 219 -7.00 18.62 3.79
N GLY A 220 -7.00 17.30 3.94
CA GLY A 220 -6.40 16.62 5.09
C GLY A 220 -4.86 16.67 5.04
N LYS A 221 -4.24 16.44 6.19
CA LYS A 221 -2.77 16.36 6.26
C LYS A 221 -2.28 15.03 5.67
N VAL A 222 -1.21 15.06 4.88
CA VAL A 222 -0.55 13.87 4.35
C VAL A 222 0.80 13.68 5.05
N VAL A 223 1.04 12.47 5.55
CA VAL A 223 2.33 12.07 6.14
C VAL A 223 2.94 10.98 5.27
N VAL A 224 4.09 11.26 4.66
CA VAL A 224 4.84 10.28 3.87
C VAL A 224 5.92 9.67 4.75
N LEU A 225 5.88 8.35 4.97
CA LEU A 225 6.89 7.62 5.72
C LEU A 225 7.87 6.98 4.75
N GLU A 226 9.14 7.40 4.84
CA GLU A 226 10.25 6.89 4.01
C GLU A 226 11.11 5.92 4.79
N ALA A 227 11.27 4.70 4.27
CA ALA A 227 12.24 3.72 4.72
C ALA A 227 13.54 3.90 3.92
N SER A 228 14.64 4.30 4.58
CA SER A 228 15.87 4.63 3.85
C SER A 228 16.63 3.42 3.32
N ARG A 229 16.33 2.22 3.80
CA ARG A 229 16.94 0.95 3.33
C ARG A 229 16.00 0.12 2.46
N ASP A 230 14.86 0.69 2.06
CA ASP A 230 13.88 0.01 1.24
C ASP A 230 14.47 -0.41 -0.12
N THR A 231 14.56 -1.72 -0.33
CA THR A 231 15.03 -2.35 -1.57
C THR A 231 13.90 -2.79 -2.48
N THR A 232 12.65 -2.78 -1.97
CA THR A 232 11.42 -3.11 -2.73
C THR A 232 10.90 -1.91 -3.49
N LEU A 233 10.68 -0.80 -2.78
CA LEU A 233 10.34 0.51 -3.33
C LEU A 233 11.38 1.53 -2.86
N PRO A 234 12.45 1.75 -3.63
CA PRO A 234 13.57 2.59 -3.20
C PRO A 234 13.15 3.96 -2.68
N PRO A 235 13.86 4.51 -1.66
CA PRO A 235 13.46 5.75 -0.95
C PRO A 235 13.31 6.97 -1.87
N VAL A 236 13.88 6.94 -3.07
CA VAL A 236 13.67 7.97 -4.09
C VAL A 236 12.18 8.11 -4.47
N LEU A 237 11.40 7.03 -4.38
CA LEU A 237 9.96 7.05 -4.69
C LEU A 237 9.18 7.82 -3.62
N SER A 238 9.44 7.59 -2.34
CA SER A 238 8.81 8.35 -1.24
C SER A 238 9.21 9.83 -1.28
N ARG A 239 10.47 10.14 -1.63
CA ARG A 239 10.92 11.53 -1.83
C ARG A 239 10.18 12.20 -2.98
N LYS A 240 10.07 11.49 -4.12
CA LYS A 240 9.33 11.99 -5.29
C LYS A 240 7.86 12.19 -4.96
N LEU A 241 7.22 11.23 -4.27
CA LEU A 241 5.83 11.33 -3.84
C LEU A 241 5.60 12.60 -3.00
N ALA A 242 6.40 12.82 -1.97
CA ALA A 242 6.29 14.01 -1.12
C ALA A 242 6.56 15.32 -1.89
N HIS A 243 7.48 15.31 -2.85
CA HIS A 243 7.77 16.45 -3.71
C HIS A 243 6.57 16.77 -4.62
N ASP A 244 6.05 15.78 -5.33
CA ASP A 244 4.96 15.94 -6.29
C ASP A 244 3.65 16.39 -5.60
N LEU A 245 3.37 15.87 -4.39
CA LEU A 245 2.23 16.29 -3.57
C LEU A 245 2.34 17.76 -3.16
N ARG A 246 3.52 18.21 -2.69
CA ARG A 246 3.74 19.62 -2.35
C ARG A 246 3.60 20.54 -3.56
N ALA A 247 4.08 20.11 -4.72
CA ALA A 247 3.95 20.88 -5.96
C ALA A 247 2.48 21.10 -6.37
N ARG A 248 1.56 20.24 -5.89
CA ARG A 248 0.10 20.36 -6.07
C ARG A 248 -0.60 21.08 -4.91
N GLY A 249 0.15 21.65 -3.98
CA GLY A 249 -0.41 22.39 -2.84
C GLY A 249 -0.97 21.53 -1.72
N VAL A 250 -0.73 20.21 -1.73
CA VAL A 250 -1.14 19.32 -0.64
C VAL A 250 -0.27 19.56 0.59
N ASN A 251 -0.88 19.61 1.78
CA ASN A 251 -0.16 19.74 3.05
C ASN A 251 0.57 18.43 3.38
N VAL A 252 1.87 18.39 3.12
CA VAL A 252 2.68 17.14 3.23
C VAL A 252 3.83 17.28 4.19
N GLU A 253 3.90 16.39 5.16
CA GLU A 253 5.07 16.14 5.98
C GLU A 253 5.75 14.83 5.56
N ARG A 254 7.09 14.80 5.46
CA ARG A 254 7.85 13.58 5.17
C ARG A 254 8.72 13.22 6.36
N LEU A 255 8.53 12.03 6.91
CA LEU A 255 9.33 11.46 7.99
C LEU A 255 10.25 10.38 7.42
N VAL A 256 11.54 10.49 7.74
CA VAL A 256 12.58 9.57 7.23
C VAL A 256 13.04 8.65 8.33
N PHE A 257 12.92 7.34 8.13
CA PHE A 257 13.40 6.30 9.05
C PHE A 257 14.68 5.70 8.46
N ALA A 258 15.82 6.19 8.95
CA ALA A 258 17.14 5.93 8.37
C ALA A 258 17.58 4.46 8.39
N ARG A 259 17.03 3.67 9.31
CA ARG A 259 17.37 2.25 9.49
C ARG A 259 16.30 1.29 8.99
N ALA A 260 15.13 1.82 8.61
CA ALA A 260 13.99 1.03 8.19
C ALA A 260 14.16 0.47 6.77
N ASP A 261 13.69 -0.76 6.57
CA ASP A 261 13.42 -1.42 5.29
C ASP A 261 11.93 -1.31 4.95
N HIS A 262 11.49 -1.94 3.86
CA HIS A 262 10.14 -1.82 3.28
C HIS A 262 8.99 -2.12 4.26
N GLY A 263 9.15 -3.05 5.18
CA GLY A 263 8.09 -3.55 6.05
C GLY A 263 8.33 -3.32 7.54
N ASP A 264 9.33 -2.53 7.95
CA ASP A 264 9.72 -2.44 9.35
C ASP A 264 9.76 -1.00 9.92
N ILE A 265 9.16 -0.03 9.22
CA ILE A 265 9.02 1.34 9.73
C ILE A 265 8.35 1.34 11.11
N PRO A 266 7.22 0.62 11.34
CA PRO A 266 6.56 0.61 12.63
C PRO A 266 7.40 -0.01 13.77
N SER A 267 8.38 -0.83 13.43
CA SER A 267 9.30 -1.44 14.41
C SER A 267 10.45 -0.51 14.85
N GLN A 268 10.56 0.69 14.26
CA GLN A 268 11.62 1.63 14.64
C GLN A 268 11.33 2.26 16.00
N PRO A 269 12.35 2.40 16.88
CA PRO A 269 12.15 2.86 18.26
C PRO A 269 11.51 4.25 18.39
N ASP A 270 11.71 5.11 17.39
CA ASP A 270 11.20 6.48 17.32
C ASP A 270 9.90 6.60 16.51
N PHE A 271 9.30 5.49 16.08
CA PHE A 271 8.11 5.50 15.23
C PHE A 271 6.94 6.25 15.86
N ALA A 272 6.47 5.80 17.01
CA ALA A 272 5.30 6.39 17.65
C ALA A 272 5.51 7.86 18.05
N THR A 273 6.70 8.20 18.55
CA THR A 273 7.03 9.56 19.01
C THR A 273 7.17 10.57 17.85
N ARG A 274 7.47 10.11 16.65
CA ARG A 274 7.59 10.97 15.47
C ARG A 274 6.31 11.03 14.67
N VAL A 275 5.60 9.92 14.52
CA VAL A 275 4.37 9.86 13.71
C VAL A 275 3.19 10.50 14.46
N GLY A 276 3.05 10.29 15.78
CA GLY A 276 1.95 10.84 16.56
C GLY A 276 1.77 12.36 16.40
N PRO A 277 2.80 13.20 16.62
CA PRO A 277 2.71 14.64 16.39
C PRO A 277 2.41 15.02 14.93
N ALA A 278 2.87 14.23 13.97
CA ALA A 278 2.65 14.47 12.55
C ALA A 278 1.19 14.22 12.11
N LEU A 279 0.39 13.50 12.91
CA LEU A 279 -1.03 13.23 12.63
C LEU A 279 -1.99 14.31 13.15
N ASN A 280 -1.47 15.28 13.91
CA ASN A 280 -2.23 16.40 14.50
C ASN A 280 -2.07 17.72 13.67
#